data_f8ec28179fa59ebcb58f3fba265cdf4c
#
_entry.id   f8ec28179fa59ebcb58f3fba265cdf4c
#
_cell.length_a   1.000
_cell.length_b   1.000
_cell.length_c   1.000
_cell.angle_alpha   90.00
_cell.angle_beta   90.00
_cell.angle_gamma   90.00
#
_symmetry.space_group_name_H-M   'P 1'
#
loop_
_entity.id
_entity.type
_entity.pdbx_description
1 polymer ?
#
loop_
_entity_poly.entity_id
_entity_poly.type
_entity_poly.pdbx_seq_one_letter_code
_entity_poly.pdbx_strand_id
1 'polypeptide(L)'
;TAIIIFFVITLFTIIDNNKEIKTSKYVVLLLLSILLYLLRNNGIYVAVGTILVLAIYRKKEFIYLTAVLLFVIGTYISYDKILLPALKIPAGSIREELSVPFQQTARYVKEHGDEIPLKDRKKIDKLLEYDTLKDRYNPNLADPVKNKYNKYTTKKELKDYFKVWWKEFLVHPTTYIEATLNNTYGYFYPDTANWYIYSGIHYNKLITEDNLVNYHYNNLSFLRMILSGYGIIFPYIPLIGLISNIGFSAMGLLTSIVYLLTSKYKKYVIAMLPSLLSLAICFISPANTYFRYSMPFTFLMPFYVSYIYLLLVKNN
;
A
#
# COMPACT_ATOMS: atom_id res chain seq x y z
N THR A 1 4.29 10.34 1.97
CA THR A 1 3.47 11.08 0.99
C THR A 1 4.27 12.17 0.28
N ALA A 2 4.93 13.12 0.97
CA ALA A 2 5.69 14.21 0.34
C ALA A 2 6.70 13.70 -0.70
N ILE A 3 7.48 12.68 -0.37
CA ILE A 3 8.48 12.10 -1.29
C ILE A 3 7.83 11.59 -2.59
N ILE A 4 6.68 10.94 -2.52
CA ILE A 4 6.01 10.45 -3.73
C ILE A 4 5.46 11.61 -4.58
N ILE A 5 5.04 12.71 -3.96
CA ILE A 5 4.62 13.92 -4.69
C ILE A 5 5.80 14.50 -5.48
N PHE A 6 6.97 14.68 -4.84
CA PHE A 6 8.18 15.14 -5.55
C PHE A 6 8.63 14.17 -6.64
N PHE A 7 8.50 12.85 -6.40
CA PHE A 7 8.81 11.84 -7.40
C PHE A 7 7.90 11.98 -8.62
N VAL A 8 6.59 12.13 -8.43
CA VAL A 8 5.61 12.34 -9.50
C VAL A 8 5.87 13.63 -10.26
N ILE A 9 6.11 14.75 -9.56
CA ILE A 9 6.46 16.04 -10.21
C ILE A 9 7.73 15.89 -11.07
N THR A 10 8.73 15.16 -10.57
CA THR A 10 9.96 14.88 -11.33
C THR A 10 9.64 14.10 -12.60
N LEU A 11 8.77 13.08 -12.53
CA LEU A 11 8.33 12.32 -13.70
C LEU A 11 7.61 13.21 -14.74
N PHE A 12 6.69 14.07 -14.30
CA PHE A 12 6.03 15.02 -15.20
C PHE A 12 7.05 15.91 -15.89
N THR A 13 8.03 16.45 -15.17
CA THR A 13 9.09 17.29 -15.79
C THR A 13 9.97 16.54 -16.77
N ILE A 14 10.19 15.24 -16.56
CA ILE A 14 10.95 14.38 -17.49
C ILE A 14 10.12 14.08 -18.75
N ILE A 15 8.81 13.80 -18.59
CA ILE A 15 7.93 13.42 -19.69
C ILE A 15 7.56 14.62 -20.56
N ASP A 16 7.38 15.80 -19.96
CA ASP A 16 7.12 17.06 -20.71
C ASP A 16 8.31 17.49 -21.57
N ASN A 17 9.52 17.21 -21.10
CA ASN A 17 10.73 17.60 -21.83
C ASN A 17 11.02 16.60 -22.95
N ASN A 18 10.83 17.02 -24.19
CA ASN A 18 11.17 16.20 -25.36
C ASN A 18 12.69 16.12 -25.62
N LYS A 19 13.51 16.90 -24.89
CA LYS A 19 14.97 16.89 -24.95
C LYS A 19 15.53 15.76 -24.07
N GLU A 20 16.84 15.57 -24.14
CA GLU A 20 17.55 14.64 -23.25
C GLU A 20 17.36 14.99 -21.77
N ILE A 21 17.31 13.97 -20.94
CA ILE A 21 17.17 14.12 -19.48
C ILE A 21 18.49 14.66 -18.94
N LYS A 22 18.45 15.81 -18.27
CA LYS A 22 19.63 16.37 -17.59
C LYS A 22 20.11 15.44 -16.48
N THR A 23 21.43 15.33 -16.29
CA THR A 23 22.05 14.49 -15.24
C THR A 23 21.46 14.73 -13.84
N SER A 24 21.16 15.98 -13.50
CA SER A 24 20.52 16.32 -12.23
C SER A 24 19.18 15.61 -11.99
N LYS A 25 18.40 15.32 -13.04
CA LYS A 25 17.13 14.61 -12.94
C LYS A 25 17.30 13.12 -12.63
N TYR A 26 18.36 12.48 -13.13
CA TYR A 26 18.70 11.09 -12.75
C TYR A 26 19.09 11.02 -11.26
N VAL A 27 19.88 12.00 -10.80
CA VAL A 27 20.26 12.07 -9.37
C VAL A 27 19.03 12.29 -8.48
N VAL A 28 18.14 13.21 -8.84
CA VAL A 28 16.89 13.46 -8.09
C VAL A 28 16.03 12.21 -8.10
N LEU A 29 15.85 11.54 -9.24
CA LEU A 29 15.06 10.32 -9.36
C LEU A 29 15.63 9.20 -8.47
N LEU A 30 16.98 9.04 -8.46
CA LEU A 30 17.68 8.09 -7.61
C LEU A 30 17.45 8.37 -6.13
N LEU A 31 17.69 9.61 -5.68
CA LEU A 31 17.55 9.99 -4.28
C LEU A 31 16.10 9.83 -3.79
N LEU A 32 15.13 10.26 -4.58
CA LEU A 32 13.71 10.10 -4.24
C LEU A 32 13.31 8.61 -4.18
N SER A 33 13.85 7.77 -5.07
CA SER A 33 13.61 6.33 -5.04
C SER A 33 14.16 5.67 -3.77
N ILE A 34 15.37 6.05 -3.35
CA ILE A 34 15.99 5.60 -2.10
C ILE A 34 15.12 6.02 -0.91
N LEU A 35 14.71 7.27 -0.84
CA LEU A 35 13.86 7.77 0.23
C LEU A 35 12.50 7.07 0.27
N LEU A 36 11.92 6.72 -0.88
CA LEU A 36 10.64 6.00 -0.94
C LEU A 36 10.71 4.65 -0.20
N TYR A 37 11.75 3.83 -0.44
CA TYR A 37 11.82 2.54 0.24
C TYR A 37 12.33 2.63 1.67
N LEU A 38 13.22 3.57 2.01
CA LEU A 38 13.69 3.79 3.37
C LEU A 38 12.55 4.20 4.31
N LEU A 39 11.63 5.02 3.83
CA LEU A 39 10.49 5.48 4.63
C LEU A 39 9.31 4.48 4.64
N ARG A 40 9.23 3.62 3.63
CA ARG A 40 8.20 2.59 3.53
C ARG A 40 8.65 1.44 2.64
N ASN A 41 8.72 0.23 3.17
CA ASN A 41 9.20 -0.96 2.43
C ASN A 41 8.56 -1.13 1.04
N ASN A 42 7.25 -0.89 0.93
CA ASN A 42 6.54 -1.00 -0.35
C ASN A 42 6.95 0.09 -1.37
N GLY A 43 7.68 1.12 -0.96
CA GLY A 43 8.19 2.17 -1.84
C GLY A 43 9.14 1.64 -2.92
N ILE A 44 9.81 0.51 -2.66
CA ILE A 44 10.67 -0.14 -3.67
C ILE A 44 9.87 -0.57 -4.91
N TYR A 45 8.69 -1.16 -4.73
CA TYR A 45 7.85 -1.60 -5.85
C TYR A 45 7.36 -0.42 -6.69
N VAL A 46 7.03 0.70 -6.03
CA VAL A 46 6.63 1.94 -6.70
C VAL A 46 7.78 2.52 -7.52
N ALA A 47 8.98 2.62 -6.92
CA ALA A 47 10.14 3.16 -7.58
C ALA A 47 10.59 2.29 -8.77
N VAL A 48 10.80 0.98 -8.53
CA VAL A 48 11.27 0.03 -9.53
C VAL A 48 10.29 -0.08 -10.69
N GLY A 49 8.99 -0.29 -10.40
CA GLY A 49 7.97 -0.42 -11.45
C GLY A 49 7.86 0.84 -12.32
N THR A 50 7.95 2.02 -11.71
CA THR A 50 7.86 3.29 -12.44
C THR A 50 9.11 3.55 -13.30
N ILE A 51 10.32 3.37 -12.75
CA ILE A 51 11.57 3.59 -13.49
C ILE A 51 11.69 2.60 -14.65
N LEU A 52 11.27 1.34 -14.45
CA LEU A 52 11.28 0.33 -15.51
C LEU A 52 10.41 0.77 -16.70
N VAL A 53 9.17 1.20 -16.45
CA VAL A 53 8.28 1.68 -17.53
C VAL A 53 8.83 2.95 -18.17
N LEU A 54 9.40 3.86 -17.37
CA LEU A 54 10.05 5.07 -17.89
C LEU A 54 11.24 4.73 -18.79
N ALA A 55 12.07 3.75 -18.44
CA ALA A 55 13.20 3.30 -19.23
C ALA A 55 12.76 2.71 -20.57
N ILE A 56 11.68 1.91 -20.57
CA ILE A 56 11.10 1.36 -21.80
C ILE A 56 10.55 2.48 -22.70
N TYR A 57 9.94 3.49 -22.11
CA TYR A 57 9.37 4.63 -22.85
C TYR A 57 10.47 5.53 -23.42
N ARG A 58 11.48 5.88 -22.62
CA ARG A 58 12.60 6.79 -22.96
C ARG A 58 13.77 5.99 -23.55
N LYS A 59 13.58 5.38 -24.72
CA LYS A 59 14.57 4.48 -25.35
C LYS A 59 15.98 5.06 -25.50
N LYS A 60 16.11 6.37 -25.74
CA LYS A 60 17.42 7.03 -25.85
C LYS A 60 18.18 7.06 -24.53
N GLU A 61 17.47 7.17 -23.43
CA GLU A 61 18.02 7.21 -22.08
C GLU A 61 17.95 5.85 -21.37
N PHE A 62 17.61 4.77 -22.08
CA PHE A 62 17.40 3.43 -21.53
C PHE A 62 18.57 2.96 -20.66
N ILE A 63 19.82 3.15 -21.12
CA ILE A 63 21.02 2.72 -20.40
C ILE A 63 21.14 3.46 -19.06
N TYR A 64 20.95 4.78 -19.06
CA TYR A 64 21.06 5.61 -17.85
C TYR A 64 19.95 5.30 -16.84
N LEU A 65 18.72 5.15 -17.31
CA LEU A 65 17.57 4.79 -16.46
C LEU A 65 17.72 3.37 -15.91
N THR A 66 18.23 2.44 -16.70
CA THR A 66 18.57 1.08 -16.24
C THR A 66 19.67 1.12 -15.18
N ALA A 67 20.69 1.95 -15.34
CA ALA A 67 21.72 2.14 -14.32
C ALA A 67 21.14 2.68 -13.01
N VAL A 68 20.25 3.67 -13.08
CA VAL A 68 19.52 4.17 -11.90
C VAL A 68 18.69 3.05 -11.25
N LEU A 69 17.98 2.26 -12.05
CA LEU A 69 17.16 1.14 -11.57
C LEU A 69 18.03 0.09 -10.84
N LEU A 70 19.12 -0.33 -11.45
CA LEU A 70 20.05 -1.31 -10.86
C LEU A 70 20.68 -0.77 -9.57
N PHE A 71 21.01 0.52 -9.53
CA PHE A 71 21.54 1.14 -8.31
C PHE A 71 20.49 1.17 -7.18
N VAL A 72 19.24 1.51 -7.48
CA VAL A 72 18.12 1.48 -6.51
C VAL A 72 17.93 0.06 -5.97
N ILE A 73 17.92 -0.95 -6.84
CA ILE A 73 17.79 -2.36 -6.42
C ILE A 73 19.00 -2.78 -5.58
N GLY A 74 20.21 -2.44 -6.00
CA GLY A 74 21.46 -2.76 -5.30
C GLY A 74 21.50 -2.15 -3.89
N THR A 75 21.14 -0.87 -3.75
CA THR A 75 21.07 -0.19 -2.44
C THR A 75 19.98 -0.78 -1.55
N TYR A 76 18.83 -1.15 -2.11
CA TYR A 76 17.76 -1.83 -1.37
C TYR A 76 18.21 -3.20 -0.83
N ILE A 77 18.85 -4.03 -1.68
CA ILE A 77 19.37 -5.34 -1.27
C ILE A 77 20.46 -5.17 -0.21
N SER A 78 21.37 -4.21 -0.38
CA SER A 78 22.42 -3.92 0.59
C SER A 78 21.84 -3.46 1.94
N TYR A 79 20.80 -2.62 1.91
CA TYR A 79 20.10 -2.19 3.11
C TYR A 79 19.44 -3.38 3.82
N ASP A 80 18.64 -4.18 3.12
CA ASP A 80 17.84 -5.27 3.71
C ASP A 80 18.69 -6.49 4.11
N LYS A 81 19.70 -6.87 3.31
CA LYS A 81 20.47 -8.10 3.52
C LYS A 81 21.81 -7.92 4.22
N ILE A 82 22.36 -6.70 4.24
CA ILE A 82 23.66 -6.41 4.83
C ILE A 82 23.50 -5.48 6.04
N LEU A 83 22.92 -4.30 5.84
CA LEU A 83 22.90 -3.26 6.87
C LEU A 83 21.99 -3.64 8.04
N LEU A 84 20.73 -4.04 7.78
CA LEU A 84 19.79 -4.40 8.85
C LEU A 84 20.29 -5.59 9.69
N PRO A 85 20.79 -6.70 9.12
CA PRO A 85 21.41 -7.79 9.89
C PRO A 85 22.65 -7.36 10.67
N ALA A 86 23.53 -6.53 10.08
CA ALA A 86 24.71 -6.00 10.78
C ALA A 86 24.35 -5.17 12.02
N LEU A 87 23.24 -4.44 11.95
CA LEU A 87 22.68 -3.67 13.07
C LEU A 87 21.80 -4.53 14.01
N LYS A 88 21.70 -5.84 13.78
CA LYS A 88 20.82 -6.75 14.53
C LYS A 88 19.35 -6.33 14.54
N ILE A 89 18.91 -5.63 13.49
CA ILE A 89 17.51 -5.26 13.31
C ILE A 89 16.79 -6.47 12.70
N PRO A 90 15.75 -7.01 13.36
CA PRO A 90 15.04 -8.17 12.84
C PRO A 90 14.34 -7.82 11.52
N ALA A 91 14.36 -8.76 10.58
CA ALA A 91 13.58 -8.67 9.35
C ALA A 91 12.08 -8.54 9.67
N GLY A 92 11.34 -7.90 8.78
CA GLY A 92 9.89 -7.80 8.87
C GLY A 92 9.26 -9.19 9.03
N SER A 93 8.19 -9.27 9.81
CA SER A 93 7.52 -10.55 10.04
C SER A 93 6.84 -11.04 8.76
N ILE A 94 7.12 -12.26 8.35
CA ILE A 94 6.49 -12.94 7.21
C ILE A 94 4.95 -12.96 7.32
N ARG A 95 4.40 -12.88 8.54
CA ARG A 95 2.94 -12.81 8.77
C ARG A 95 2.29 -11.60 8.10
N GLU A 96 3.02 -10.49 7.94
CA GLU A 96 2.50 -9.28 7.27
C GLU A 96 2.37 -9.51 5.76
N GLU A 97 3.32 -10.22 5.18
CA GLU A 97 3.32 -10.57 3.75
C GLU A 97 2.23 -11.60 3.42
N LEU A 98 1.87 -12.44 4.41
CA LEU A 98 0.89 -13.50 4.26
C LEU A 98 -0.53 -13.11 4.70
N SER A 99 -0.80 -11.83 4.95
CA SER A 99 -2.10 -11.35 5.40
C SER A 99 -3.25 -11.79 4.47
N VAL A 100 -3.07 -11.69 3.16
CA VAL A 100 -4.09 -12.07 2.17
C VAL A 100 -4.34 -13.59 2.17
N PRO A 101 -3.31 -14.47 2.00
CA PRO A 101 -3.52 -15.92 2.08
C PRO A 101 -4.17 -16.37 3.39
N PHE A 102 -3.78 -15.77 4.51
CA PHE A 102 -4.35 -16.12 5.81
C PHE A 102 -5.82 -15.72 5.93
N GLN A 103 -6.19 -14.56 5.43
CA GLN A 103 -7.57 -14.09 5.41
C GLN A 103 -8.46 -14.96 4.50
N GLN A 104 -7.93 -15.36 3.34
CA GLN A 104 -8.60 -16.27 2.42
C GLN A 104 -8.83 -17.64 3.06
N THR A 105 -7.81 -18.22 3.71
CA THR A 105 -7.95 -19.49 4.44
C THR A 105 -8.94 -19.39 5.58
N ALA A 106 -8.96 -18.30 6.34
CA ALA A 106 -9.89 -18.11 7.43
C ALA A 106 -11.35 -18.07 6.94
N ARG A 107 -11.61 -17.39 5.83
CA ARG A 107 -12.93 -17.39 5.19
C ARG A 107 -13.30 -18.78 4.69
N TYR A 108 -12.38 -19.46 4.02
CA TYR A 108 -12.61 -20.82 3.53
C TYR A 108 -12.98 -21.78 4.67
N VAL A 109 -12.23 -21.75 5.77
CA VAL A 109 -12.53 -22.57 6.95
C VAL A 109 -13.90 -22.22 7.55
N LYS A 110 -14.31 -20.95 7.51
CA LYS A 110 -15.61 -20.51 8.01
C LYS A 110 -16.77 -21.03 7.14
N GLU A 111 -16.62 -21.06 5.82
CA GLU A 111 -17.67 -21.39 4.86
C GLU A 111 -17.67 -22.89 4.48
N HIS A 112 -16.49 -23.51 4.39
CA HIS A 112 -16.26 -24.86 3.87
C HIS A 112 -15.42 -25.73 4.81
N GLY A 113 -15.33 -25.39 6.10
CA GLY A 113 -14.46 -26.08 7.04
C GLY A 113 -14.72 -27.58 7.13
N ASP A 114 -15.97 -28.02 6.98
CA ASP A 114 -16.35 -29.45 7.06
C ASP A 114 -15.86 -30.25 5.86
N GLU A 115 -15.64 -29.62 4.71
CA GLU A 115 -15.12 -30.24 3.50
C GLU A 115 -13.60 -30.50 3.52
N ILE A 116 -12.87 -29.83 4.45
CA ILE A 116 -11.42 -29.93 4.54
C ILE A 116 -11.03 -31.27 5.20
N PRO A 117 -10.23 -32.12 4.50
CA PRO A 117 -9.76 -33.37 5.08
C PRO A 117 -8.90 -33.15 6.32
N LEU A 118 -8.98 -34.03 7.32
CA LEU A 118 -8.21 -33.96 8.57
C LEU A 118 -6.69 -33.75 8.36
N LYS A 119 -6.16 -34.37 7.31
CA LYS A 119 -4.73 -34.21 6.92
C LYS A 119 -4.40 -32.77 6.56
N ASP A 120 -5.30 -32.07 5.88
CA ASP A 120 -5.09 -30.71 5.42
C ASP A 120 -5.40 -29.71 6.54
N ARG A 121 -6.41 -29.97 7.40
CA ARG A 121 -6.64 -29.22 8.65
C ARG A 121 -5.38 -29.16 9.53
N LYS A 122 -4.69 -30.29 9.73
CA LYS A 122 -3.44 -30.35 10.50
C LYS A 122 -2.32 -29.50 9.91
N LYS A 123 -2.29 -29.28 8.58
CA LYS A 123 -1.28 -28.40 7.96
C LYS A 123 -1.61 -26.93 8.18
N ILE A 124 -2.89 -26.56 8.11
CA ILE A 124 -3.33 -25.20 8.44
C ILE A 124 -3.08 -24.91 9.92
N ASP A 125 -3.41 -25.85 10.79
CA ASP A 125 -3.29 -25.73 12.25
C ASP A 125 -1.85 -25.42 12.70
N LYS A 126 -0.86 -25.96 12.04
CA LYS A 126 0.56 -25.66 12.32
C LYS A 126 0.90 -24.18 12.19
N LEU A 127 0.15 -23.42 11.37
CA LEU A 127 0.39 -22.01 11.11
C LEU A 127 -0.59 -21.09 11.84
N LEU A 128 -1.88 -21.48 11.92
CA LEU A 128 -2.97 -20.52 12.19
C LEU A 128 -3.97 -20.93 13.31
N GLU A 129 -3.70 -21.97 14.09
CA GLU A 129 -4.66 -22.49 15.11
C GLU A 129 -6.06 -22.75 14.50
N TYR A 130 -6.24 -23.89 13.84
CA TYR A 130 -7.40 -24.21 13.00
C TYR A 130 -8.75 -24.04 13.70
N ASP A 131 -8.88 -24.54 14.94
CA ASP A 131 -10.15 -24.63 15.65
C ASP A 131 -10.80 -23.23 15.90
N THR A 132 -9.99 -22.21 16.10
CA THR A 132 -10.44 -20.83 16.34
C THR A 132 -10.44 -19.98 15.08
N LEU A 133 -9.99 -20.52 13.94
CA LEU A 133 -9.74 -19.73 12.73
C LEU A 133 -11.00 -19.11 12.13
N LYS A 134 -12.11 -19.87 12.09
CA LYS A 134 -13.41 -19.41 11.59
C LYS A 134 -13.96 -18.20 12.36
N ASP A 135 -13.77 -18.20 13.69
CA ASP A 135 -14.28 -17.14 14.57
C ASP A 135 -13.44 -15.87 14.52
N ARG A 136 -12.19 -16.00 14.09
CA ARG A 136 -11.26 -14.87 13.90
C ARG A 136 -11.41 -14.18 12.55
N TYR A 137 -12.12 -14.79 11.61
CA TYR A 137 -12.35 -14.15 10.32
C TYR A 137 -13.15 -12.86 10.45
N ASN A 138 -12.53 -11.75 10.07
CA ASN A 138 -13.16 -10.44 9.95
C ASN A 138 -12.98 -9.91 8.52
N PRO A 139 -14.05 -9.66 7.74
CA PRO A 139 -13.95 -9.25 6.36
C PRO A 139 -13.16 -7.94 6.14
N ASN A 140 -13.11 -7.06 7.15
CA ASN A 140 -12.47 -5.77 7.06
C ASN A 140 -11.04 -5.73 7.63
N LEU A 141 -10.59 -6.78 8.33
CA LEU A 141 -9.34 -6.74 9.08
C LEU A 141 -8.69 -8.12 9.16
N ALA A 142 -7.50 -8.26 8.63
CA ALA A 142 -6.75 -9.52 8.68
C ALA A 142 -5.99 -9.73 10.02
N ASP A 143 -5.86 -8.69 10.85
CA ASP A 143 -5.09 -8.74 12.10
C ASP A 143 -5.52 -9.87 13.06
N PRO A 144 -6.81 -10.14 13.31
CA PRO A 144 -7.23 -11.22 14.20
C PRO A 144 -6.73 -12.59 13.74
N VAL A 145 -6.60 -12.81 12.44
CA VAL A 145 -6.11 -14.04 11.84
C VAL A 145 -4.58 -14.09 11.90
N LYS A 146 -3.90 -13.10 11.32
CA LYS A 146 -2.45 -13.12 11.17
C LYS A 146 -1.69 -13.01 12.49
N ASN A 147 -2.28 -12.39 13.53
CA ASN A 147 -1.64 -12.27 14.85
C ASN A 147 -1.49 -13.61 15.57
N LYS A 148 -2.19 -14.65 15.12
CA LYS A 148 -2.07 -16.03 15.60
C LYS A 148 -1.12 -16.88 14.76
N TYR A 149 -0.40 -16.27 13.82
CA TYR A 149 0.61 -16.98 13.05
C TYR A 149 1.72 -17.51 13.96
N ASN A 150 2.01 -18.80 13.82
CA ASN A 150 3.08 -19.46 14.54
C ASN A 150 4.45 -19.04 13.98
N LYS A 151 5.16 -18.16 14.70
CA LYS A 151 6.48 -17.66 14.30
C LYS A 151 7.57 -18.72 14.17
N TYR A 152 7.35 -19.91 14.71
CA TYR A 152 8.29 -21.04 14.64
C TYR A 152 8.02 -21.95 13.44
N THR A 153 7.08 -21.59 12.57
CA THR A 153 6.78 -22.35 11.35
C THR A 153 8.01 -22.51 10.46
N THR A 154 8.29 -23.76 10.10
CA THR A 154 9.39 -24.10 9.21
C THR A 154 9.04 -23.80 7.74
N LYS A 155 10.07 -23.63 6.89
CA LYS A 155 9.87 -23.47 5.43
C LYS A 155 9.10 -24.65 4.81
N LYS A 156 9.26 -25.88 5.34
CA LYS A 156 8.54 -27.08 4.89
C LYS A 156 7.06 -26.96 5.22
N GLU A 157 6.71 -26.58 6.43
CA GLU A 157 5.32 -26.41 6.87
C GLU A 157 4.63 -25.29 6.09
N LEU A 158 5.32 -24.18 5.85
CA LEU A 158 4.82 -23.11 5.02
C LEU A 158 4.54 -23.58 3.57
N LYS A 159 5.45 -24.37 2.99
CA LYS A 159 5.24 -24.97 1.66
C LYS A 159 4.05 -25.94 1.65
N ASP A 160 3.88 -26.74 2.69
CA ASP A 160 2.76 -27.68 2.79
C ASP A 160 1.44 -26.97 3.01
N TYR A 161 1.43 -25.86 3.77
CA TYR A 161 0.28 -24.95 3.86
C TYR A 161 -0.10 -24.37 2.48
N PHE A 162 0.84 -23.85 1.70
CA PHE A 162 0.52 -23.30 0.37
C PHE A 162 0.02 -24.34 -0.63
N LYS A 163 0.40 -25.62 -0.49
CA LYS A 163 -0.22 -26.69 -1.29
C LYS A 163 -1.69 -26.88 -0.94
N VAL A 164 -2.04 -26.81 0.34
CA VAL A 164 -3.44 -26.88 0.80
C VAL A 164 -4.18 -25.66 0.32
N TRP A 165 -3.65 -24.46 0.56
CA TRP A 165 -4.21 -23.19 0.13
C TRP A 165 -4.56 -23.17 -1.37
N TRP A 166 -3.63 -23.66 -2.21
CA TRP A 166 -3.85 -23.74 -3.66
C TRP A 166 -4.91 -24.78 -4.04
N LYS A 167 -4.90 -25.95 -3.38
CA LYS A 167 -5.92 -26.99 -3.59
C LYS A 167 -7.32 -26.47 -3.25
N GLU A 168 -7.48 -25.81 -2.12
CA GLU A 168 -8.75 -25.24 -1.69
C GLU A 168 -9.20 -24.11 -2.60
N PHE A 169 -8.29 -23.26 -3.07
CA PHE A 169 -8.59 -22.26 -4.10
C PHE A 169 -9.18 -22.88 -5.37
N LEU A 170 -8.65 -24.01 -5.83
CA LEU A 170 -9.17 -24.67 -7.04
C LEU A 170 -10.56 -25.28 -6.85
N VAL A 171 -10.96 -25.60 -5.61
CA VAL A 171 -12.30 -26.13 -5.30
C VAL A 171 -13.32 -24.98 -5.20
N HIS A 172 -13.03 -23.94 -4.45
CA HIS A 172 -13.91 -22.78 -4.23
C HIS A 172 -13.20 -21.45 -4.48
N PRO A 173 -12.90 -21.10 -5.73
CA PRO A 173 -12.15 -19.87 -6.06
C PRO A 173 -12.88 -18.59 -5.66
N THR A 174 -14.23 -18.61 -5.69
CA THR A 174 -15.06 -17.47 -5.33
C THR A 174 -14.86 -17.05 -3.89
N THR A 175 -14.76 -17.99 -2.94
CA THR A 175 -14.50 -17.71 -1.52
C THR A 175 -13.20 -16.93 -1.31
N TYR A 176 -12.16 -17.26 -2.07
CA TYR A 176 -10.85 -16.58 -2.01
C TYR A 176 -10.92 -15.16 -2.61
N ILE A 177 -11.58 -15.03 -3.76
CA ILE A 177 -11.77 -13.73 -4.42
C ILE A 177 -12.57 -12.80 -3.52
N GLU A 178 -13.68 -13.28 -2.98
CA GLU A 178 -14.53 -12.52 -2.08
C GLU A 178 -13.84 -12.16 -0.76
N ALA A 179 -12.99 -13.04 -0.19
CA ALA A 179 -12.20 -12.70 0.98
C ALA A 179 -11.29 -11.49 0.70
N THR A 180 -10.65 -11.45 -0.48
CA THR A 180 -9.79 -10.35 -0.89
C THR A 180 -10.61 -9.09 -1.17
N LEU A 181 -11.72 -9.21 -1.89
CA LEU A 181 -12.59 -8.07 -2.20
C LEU A 181 -13.17 -7.46 -0.94
N ASN A 182 -13.64 -8.27 0.02
CA ASN A 182 -14.15 -7.78 1.30
C ASN A 182 -13.09 -7.01 2.10
N ASN A 183 -11.83 -7.44 2.02
CA ASN A 183 -10.73 -6.77 2.72
C ASN A 183 -10.23 -5.51 1.98
N THR A 184 -10.72 -5.23 0.77
CA THR A 184 -10.17 -4.15 -0.08
C THR A 184 -11.23 -3.25 -0.73
N TYR A 185 -12.50 -3.62 -0.72
CA TYR A 185 -13.56 -2.88 -1.44
C TYR A 185 -13.62 -1.40 -1.09
N GLY A 186 -13.33 -1.05 0.14
CA GLY A 186 -13.40 0.32 0.61
C GLY A 186 -12.33 1.24 0.04
N TYR A 187 -11.29 0.68 -0.60
CA TYR A 187 -10.35 1.50 -1.37
C TYR A 187 -10.94 1.97 -2.70
N PHE A 188 -12.03 1.35 -3.16
CA PHE A 188 -12.66 1.64 -4.46
C PHE A 188 -14.08 2.17 -4.31
N TYR A 189 -14.72 1.94 -3.17
CA TYR A 189 -16.09 2.34 -2.92
C TYR A 189 -16.16 3.69 -2.20
N PRO A 190 -16.74 4.74 -2.81
CA PRO A 190 -16.64 6.10 -2.29
C PRO A 190 -17.48 6.37 -1.04
N ASP A 191 -18.37 5.47 -0.64
CA ASP A 191 -19.24 5.63 0.54
C ASP A 191 -18.74 4.82 1.75
N THR A 192 -17.44 4.57 1.85
CA THR A 192 -16.86 3.87 3.00
C THR A 192 -16.24 4.83 4.01
N ALA A 193 -16.38 4.52 5.30
CA ALA A 193 -15.71 5.24 6.37
C ALA A 193 -14.18 5.02 6.31
N ASN A 194 -13.43 6.08 6.44
CA ASN A 194 -11.97 6.05 6.44
C ASN A 194 -11.41 5.99 7.86
N TRP A 195 -10.42 5.13 8.09
CA TRP A 195 -9.69 5.07 9.37
C TRP A 195 -8.47 5.99 9.28
N TYR A 196 -8.64 7.30 9.52
CA TYR A 196 -7.54 8.23 9.39
C TYR A 196 -7.25 9.09 10.63
N ILE A 197 -8.18 9.13 11.60
CA ILE A 197 -7.94 9.83 12.86
C ILE A 197 -7.43 8.85 13.88
N TYR A 198 -6.25 9.13 14.39
CA TYR A 198 -5.65 8.38 15.47
C TYR A 198 -5.09 9.32 16.54
N SER A 199 -5.74 9.34 17.69
CA SER A 199 -5.37 10.16 18.83
C SER A 199 -4.89 9.34 20.05
N GLY A 200 -4.50 8.08 19.81
CA GLY A 200 -4.31 7.08 20.85
C GLY A 200 -2.91 7.01 21.50
N ILE A 201 -2.00 7.95 21.22
CA ILE A 201 -0.65 7.90 21.79
C ILE A 201 -0.67 7.87 23.31
N HIS A 202 -1.57 8.63 23.94
CA HIS A 202 -1.71 8.70 25.40
C HIS A 202 -2.24 7.43 26.07
N TYR A 203 -2.83 6.51 25.30
CA TYR A 203 -3.25 5.20 25.79
C TYR A 203 -2.18 4.12 25.61
N ASN A 204 -1.05 4.46 25.03
CA ASN A 204 0.02 3.49 24.82
C ASN A 204 0.81 3.28 26.13
N LYS A 205 0.60 2.12 26.74
CA LYS A 205 1.26 1.75 28.01
C LYS A 205 2.78 1.84 27.95
N LEU A 206 3.41 1.50 26.83
CA LEU A 206 4.87 1.60 26.65
C LEU A 206 5.38 3.04 26.79
N ILE A 207 4.57 4.02 26.40
CA ILE A 207 4.95 5.45 26.52
C ILE A 207 4.64 5.96 27.92
N THR A 208 3.57 5.49 28.55
CA THR A 208 3.12 5.95 29.87
C THR A 208 3.84 5.27 31.03
N GLU A 209 4.25 4.00 30.86
CA GLU A 209 4.90 3.21 31.91
C GLU A 209 6.43 3.38 31.96
N ASP A 210 7.08 3.61 30.80
CA ASP A 210 8.55 3.71 30.71
C ASP A 210 9.13 5.09 31.00
N ASN A 211 8.32 6.09 31.32
CA ASN A 211 8.75 7.49 31.57
C ASN A 211 9.69 8.09 30.49
N LEU A 212 9.79 7.46 29.33
CA LEU A 212 10.67 7.89 28.24
C LEU A 212 10.23 9.23 27.63
N VAL A 213 8.95 9.57 27.77
CA VAL A 213 8.40 10.84 27.33
C VAL A 213 7.49 11.40 28.42
N ASN A 214 7.89 12.52 29.04
CA ASN A 214 7.00 13.30 29.92
C ASN A 214 5.88 13.92 29.06
N TYR A 215 4.79 13.20 28.92
CA TYR A 215 3.67 13.61 28.08
C TYR A 215 2.76 14.57 28.85
N HIS A 216 3.05 15.87 28.75
CA HIS A 216 2.20 16.92 29.33
C HIS A 216 1.01 17.21 28.44
N TYR A 217 -0.10 16.53 28.69
CA TYR A 217 -1.32 16.58 27.89
C TYR A 217 -2.14 17.86 28.03
N ASN A 218 -1.89 18.61 29.10
CA ASN A 218 -2.86 19.55 29.62
C ASN A 218 -2.90 20.91 28.91
N ASN A 219 -1.78 21.36 28.35
CA ASN A 219 -1.69 22.73 27.81
C ASN A 219 -2.38 22.95 26.46
N LEU A 220 -2.68 21.88 25.71
CA LEU A 220 -3.29 21.95 24.37
C LEU A 220 -4.53 21.04 24.22
N SER A 221 -5.15 20.64 25.31
CA SER A 221 -6.32 19.75 25.32
C SER A 221 -7.49 20.32 24.51
N PHE A 222 -7.75 21.61 24.64
CA PHE A 222 -8.79 22.32 23.90
C PHE A 222 -8.53 22.30 22.39
N LEU A 223 -7.29 22.63 21.97
CA LEU A 223 -6.93 22.59 20.54
C LEU A 223 -7.04 21.18 19.98
N ARG A 224 -6.63 20.17 20.73
CA ARG A 224 -6.78 18.76 20.34
C ARG A 224 -8.25 18.37 20.17
N MET A 225 -9.12 18.79 21.08
CA MET A 225 -10.55 18.55 20.99
C MET A 225 -11.16 19.15 19.71
N ILE A 226 -10.78 20.39 19.37
CA ILE A 226 -11.21 21.05 18.15
C ILE A 226 -10.71 20.30 16.91
N LEU A 227 -9.41 19.96 16.86
CA LEU A 227 -8.83 19.26 15.72
C LEU A 227 -9.40 17.85 15.56
N SER A 228 -9.65 17.13 16.65
CA SER A 228 -10.29 15.81 16.62
C SER A 228 -11.74 15.93 16.13
N GLY A 229 -12.50 16.89 16.64
CA GLY A 229 -13.87 17.17 16.20
C GLY A 229 -13.92 17.54 14.71
N TYR A 230 -13.04 18.44 14.26
CA TYR A 230 -12.91 18.79 12.85
C TYR A 230 -12.61 17.55 12.00
N GLY A 231 -11.65 16.73 12.41
CA GLY A 231 -11.29 15.53 11.68
C GLY A 231 -12.43 14.50 11.58
N ILE A 232 -13.29 14.38 12.60
CA ILE A 232 -14.48 13.52 12.56
C ILE A 232 -15.53 14.06 11.58
N ILE A 233 -15.75 15.37 11.55
CA ILE A 233 -16.79 16.01 10.74
C ILE A 233 -16.34 16.18 9.28
N PHE A 234 -15.07 16.50 9.06
CA PHE A 234 -14.50 16.84 7.75
C PHE A 234 -14.91 15.90 6.59
N PRO A 235 -14.89 14.56 6.75
CA PRO A 235 -15.27 13.64 5.67
C PRO A 235 -16.72 13.76 5.22
N TYR A 236 -17.59 14.24 6.11
CA TYR A 236 -19.02 14.36 5.86
C TYR A 236 -19.43 15.73 5.32
N ILE A 237 -18.50 16.67 5.22
CA ILE A 237 -18.78 17.98 4.62
C ILE A 237 -18.94 17.80 3.10
N PRO A 238 -20.10 18.12 2.52
CA PRO A 238 -20.35 17.98 1.08
C PRO A 238 -19.24 18.65 0.25
N LEU A 239 -18.80 17.99 -0.81
CA LEU A 239 -17.73 18.38 -1.72
C LEU A 239 -16.33 18.42 -1.07
N ILE A 240 -16.16 19.06 0.08
CA ILE A 240 -14.86 19.19 0.77
C ILE A 240 -14.40 17.80 1.28
N GLY A 241 -15.29 17.00 1.83
CA GLY A 241 -14.99 15.65 2.30
C GLY A 241 -14.49 14.71 1.19
N LEU A 242 -14.85 14.97 -0.07
CA LEU A 242 -14.36 14.19 -1.21
C LEU A 242 -12.82 14.22 -1.34
N ILE A 243 -12.17 15.29 -0.89
CA ILE A 243 -10.70 15.42 -0.92
C ILE A 243 -10.02 14.31 -0.09
N SER A 244 -10.64 13.89 1.01
CA SER A 244 -10.14 12.82 1.87
C SER A 244 -10.76 11.45 1.58
N ASN A 245 -11.73 11.38 0.67
CA ASN A 245 -12.41 10.14 0.32
C ASN A 245 -11.51 9.24 -0.52
N ILE A 246 -11.19 8.06 0.00
CA ILE A 246 -10.29 7.11 -0.64
C ILE A 246 -10.86 6.60 -1.96
N GLY A 247 -12.11 6.11 -1.94
CA GLY A 247 -12.76 5.54 -3.11
C GLY A 247 -12.97 6.58 -4.22
N PHE A 248 -13.35 7.81 -3.86
CA PHE A 248 -13.44 8.91 -4.82
C PHE A 248 -12.07 9.20 -5.48
N SER A 249 -11.00 9.24 -4.68
CA SER A 249 -9.64 9.47 -5.19
C SER A 249 -9.15 8.32 -6.07
N ALA A 250 -9.45 7.06 -5.71
CA ALA A 250 -9.10 5.89 -6.51
C ALA A 250 -9.85 5.90 -7.86
N MET A 251 -11.16 6.16 -7.85
CA MET A 251 -11.97 6.27 -9.08
C MET A 251 -11.50 7.44 -9.94
N GLY A 252 -11.20 8.59 -9.34
CA GLY A 252 -10.64 9.73 -10.04
C GLY A 252 -9.30 9.42 -10.71
N LEU A 253 -8.41 8.69 -10.03
CA LEU A 253 -7.14 8.22 -10.59
C LEU A 253 -7.37 7.31 -11.80
N LEU A 254 -8.22 6.30 -11.65
CA LEU A 254 -8.52 5.35 -12.73
C LEU A 254 -9.16 6.05 -13.94
N THR A 255 -10.13 6.94 -13.70
CA THR A 255 -10.77 7.73 -14.76
C THR A 255 -9.75 8.63 -15.46
N SER A 256 -8.85 9.28 -14.71
CA SER A 256 -7.77 10.10 -15.26
C SER A 256 -6.84 9.30 -16.16
N ILE A 257 -6.48 8.07 -15.74
CA ILE A 257 -5.64 7.17 -16.54
C ILE A 257 -6.37 6.75 -17.83
N VAL A 258 -7.64 6.34 -17.74
CA VAL A 258 -8.43 5.96 -18.91
C VAL A 258 -8.54 7.13 -19.89
N TYR A 259 -8.84 8.32 -19.39
CA TYR A 259 -8.87 9.53 -20.22
C TYR A 259 -7.54 9.80 -20.93
N LEU A 260 -6.43 9.72 -20.23
CA LEU A 260 -5.11 9.93 -20.84
C LEU A 260 -4.77 8.86 -21.88
N LEU A 261 -5.10 7.58 -21.62
CA LEU A 261 -4.85 6.47 -22.55
C LEU A 261 -5.64 6.62 -23.87
N THR A 262 -6.85 7.15 -23.81
CA THR A 262 -7.72 7.38 -24.99
C THR A 262 -7.44 8.70 -25.70
N SER A 263 -6.62 9.57 -25.11
CA SER A 263 -6.27 10.89 -25.65
C SER A 263 -4.89 10.94 -26.31
N LYS A 264 -4.55 12.05 -26.93
CA LYS A 264 -3.19 12.36 -27.43
C LYS A 264 -2.15 12.47 -26.29
N TYR A 265 -2.58 12.47 -25.04
CA TYR A 265 -1.76 12.70 -23.84
C TYR A 265 -1.32 11.40 -23.13
N LYS A 266 -1.45 10.24 -23.76
CA LYS A 266 -1.14 8.92 -23.19
C LYS A 266 0.23 8.79 -22.50
N LYS A 267 1.22 9.61 -22.89
CA LYS A 267 2.56 9.60 -22.27
C LYS A 267 2.53 9.94 -20.77
N TYR A 268 1.58 10.76 -20.31
CA TYR A 268 1.47 11.17 -18.91
C TYR A 268 0.95 10.08 -17.96
N VAL A 269 0.42 8.99 -18.49
CA VAL A 269 0.09 7.81 -17.68
C VAL A 269 1.31 7.29 -16.92
N ILE A 270 2.52 7.42 -17.50
CA ILE A 270 3.77 7.02 -16.84
C ILE A 270 4.00 7.81 -15.55
N ALA A 271 3.66 9.10 -15.54
CA ALA A 271 3.78 9.91 -14.32
C ALA A 271 2.72 9.60 -13.27
N MET A 272 1.62 8.94 -13.64
CA MET A 272 0.58 8.46 -12.71
C MET A 272 0.86 7.06 -12.16
N LEU A 273 1.83 6.32 -12.72
CA LEU A 273 2.19 4.97 -12.28
C LEU A 273 2.50 4.88 -10.78
N PRO A 274 3.21 5.81 -10.13
CA PRO A 274 3.45 5.74 -8.69
C PRO A 274 2.16 5.66 -7.88
N SER A 275 1.13 6.42 -8.27
CA SER A 275 -0.18 6.38 -7.63
C SER A 275 -0.95 5.10 -7.96
N LEU A 276 -0.89 4.63 -9.20
CA LEU A 276 -1.51 3.36 -9.61
C LEU A 276 -0.90 2.17 -8.88
N LEU A 277 0.44 2.11 -8.78
CA LEU A 277 1.13 1.06 -8.03
C LEU A 277 0.83 1.15 -6.53
N SER A 278 0.69 2.36 -5.97
CA SER A 278 0.27 2.54 -4.58
C SER A 278 -1.17 2.04 -4.36
N LEU A 279 -2.08 2.26 -5.31
CA LEU A 279 -3.43 1.71 -5.29
C LEU A 279 -3.41 0.18 -5.40
N ALA A 280 -2.57 -0.39 -6.29
CA ALA A 280 -2.40 -1.84 -6.41
C ALA A 280 -1.90 -2.47 -5.09
N ILE A 281 -1.01 -1.81 -4.35
CA ILE A 281 -0.54 -2.27 -3.04
C ILE A 281 -1.69 -2.33 -2.02
N CYS A 282 -2.76 -1.54 -2.16
CA CYS A 282 -3.92 -1.62 -1.27
C CYS A 282 -4.64 -2.97 -1.36
N PHE A 283 -4.53 -3.73 -2.47
CA PHE A 283 -5.09 -5.08 -2.57
C PHE A 283 -4.42 -6.11 -1.66
N ILE A 284 -3.19 -5.84 -1.23
CA ILE A 284 -2.47 -6.68 -0.26
C ILE A 284 -2.44 -6.08 1.14
N SER A 285 -3.28 -5.05 1.38
CA SER A 285 -3.40 -4.40 2.69
C SER A 285 -4.06 -5.36 3.70
N PRO A 286 -3.58 -5.40 4.96
CA PRO A 286 -4.20 -6.17 6.03
C PRO A 286 -5.52 -5.56 6.56
N ALA A 287 -5.86 -4.36 6.16
CA ALA A 287 -7.04 -3.63 6.64
C ALA A 287 -7.73 -2.88 5.51
N ASN A 288 -9.05 -2.99 5.47
CA ASN A 288 -9.89 -2.24 4.54
C ASN A 288 -9.89 -0.74 4.88
N THR A 289 -9.95 0.13 3.85
CA THR A 289 -10.05 1.60 3.98
C THR A 289 -9.00 2.28 4.87
N TYR A 290 -7.82 1.72 4.99
CA TYR A 290 -6.76 2.32 5.80
C TYR A 290 -6.14 3.53 5.09
N PHE A 291 -6.48 4.74 5.54
CA PHE A 291 -6.10 6.01 4.87
C PHE A 291 -4.60 6.15 4.62
N ARG A 292 -3.74 5.68 5.54
CA ARG A 292 -2.28 5.74 5.36
C ARG A 292 -1.75 5.02 4.11
N TYR A 293 -2.49 4.03 3.59
CA TYR A 293 -2.11 3.33 2.36
C TYR A 293 -2.54 4.10 1.11
N SER A 294 -3.64 4.84 1.20
CA SER A 294 -4.19 5.63 0.10
C SER A 294 -3.59 7.02 -0.06
N MET A 295 -2.94 7.56 0.98
CA MET A 295 -2.32 8.90 0.97
C MET A 295 -1.56 9.24 -0.33
N PRO A 296 -0.75 8.32 -0.93
CA PRO A 296 -0.01 8.65 -2.14
C PRO A 296 -0.89 9.10 -3.30
N PHE A 297 -1.99 8.43 -3.55
CA PHE A 297 -2.87 8.80 -4.65
C PHE A 297 -3.94 9.81 -4.23
N THR A 298 -4.41 9.79 -2.99
CA THR A 298 -5.41 10.75 -2.50
C THR A 298 -4.88 12.19 -2.54
N PHE A 299 -3.66 12.43 -2.03
CA PHE A 299 -3.06 13.77 -2.03
C PHE A 299 -2.57 14.23 -3.41
N LEU A 300 -2.36 13.32 -4.35
CA LEU A 300 -2.00 13.66 -5.73
C LEU A 300 -3.20 13.96 -6.63
N MET A 301 -4.43 13.60 -6.23
CA MET A 301 -5.62 13.82 -7.07
C MET A 301 -5.82 15.27 -7.50
N PRO A 302 -5.77 16.28 -6.61
CA PRO A 302 -5.92 17.67 -7.03
C PRO A 302 -4.87 18.09 -8.06
N PHE A 303 -3.64 17.60 -7.92
CA PHE A 303 -2.57 17.85 -8.88
C PHE A 303 -2.87 17.22 -10.25
N TYR A 304 -3.32 15.96 -10.29
CA TYR A 304 -3.66 15.28 -11.55
C TYR A 304 -4.82 15.96 -12.28
N VAL A 305 -5.88 16.31 -11.57
CA VAL A 305 -7.04 17.02 -12.14
C VAL A 305 -6.62 18.38 -12.71
N SER A 306 -5.84 19.15 -11.94
CA SER A 306 -5.33 20.45 -12.38
C SER A 306 -4.43 20.34 -13.60
N TYR A 307 -3.55 19.32 -13.62
CA TYR A 307 -2.65 19.09 -14.74
C TYR A 307 -3.40 18.69 -16.02
N ILE A 308 -4.37 17.80 -15.92
CA ILE A 308 -5.22 17.40 -17.06
C ILE A 308 -6.00 18.62 -17.57
N TYR A 309 -6.55 19.43 -16.68
CA TYR A 309 -7.24 20.68 -17.07
C TYR A 309 -6.31 21.62 -17.85
N LEU A 310 -5.07 21.82 -17.39
CA LEU A 310 -4.07 22.63 -18.11
C LEU A 310 -3.73 22.07 -19.50
N LEU A 311 -3.68 20.75 -19.65
CA LEU A 311 -3.48 20.10 -20.95
C LEU A 311 -4.63 20.36 -21.92
N LEU A 312 -5.86 20.45 -21.41
CA LEU A 312 -7.05 20.77 -22.19
C LEU A 312 -7.05 22.22 -22.64
N VAL A 313 -6.82 23.15 -21.70
CA VAL A 313 -6.86 24.60 -21.99
C VAL A 313 -5.75 25.05 -22.94
N LYS A 314 -4.55 24.47 -22.86
CA LYS A 314 -3.43 24.82 -23.76
C LYS A 314 -3.66 24.42 -25.22
N ASN A 315 -4.65 23.62 -25.52
CA ASN A 315 -4.87 23.04 -26.85
C ASN A 315 -6.24 23.40 -27.45
N ASN A 316 -7.00 24.23 -26.75
CA ASN A 316 -8.09 25.03 -27.28
C ASN A 316 -7.59 26.47 -27.57
#